data_e870cfc08ff25d6f50d8e97b72a42f03
#
_entry.id   e870cfc08ff25d6f50d8e97b72a42f03
#
_cell.length_a   1.000
_cell.length_b   1.000
_cell.length_c   1.000
_cell.angle_alpha   90.00
_cell.angle_beta   90.00
_cell.angle_gamma   90.00
#
_symmetry.space_group_name_H-M   'P 1'
#
loop_
_entity.id
_entity.type
_entity.pdbx_description
1 polymer ?
#
loop_
_entity_poly.entity_id
_entity_poly.type
_entity_poly.pdbx_seq_one_letter_code
_entity_poly.pdbx_strand_id
1 'polypeptide(L)'
;IGQMGCRYNGTINFESCGTITWVNAMTSIKKNVFDTKKYTLEEMKDAMLHNFGYKTAFETGVYSPDFREATEDAPKYAQIFADCINAPKYGNADPYADNVLKEYEEWIAKMLKDFQSYYGKTLYLCQISVSTHGPQGAITLATADGRLAGTTYSDGSVSAAAGTDKNGIYAIYESATVYDHSISQNAQMNLKLHPSAVKGQNGTRKLLELIRAYMRKGGFHVQFN
;
A
#
# COMPACT_ATOMS: atom_id res chain seq x y z
N ILE A 1 32.66 2.24 -4.18
CA ILE A 1 32.60 1.52 -2.89
C ILE A 1 31.69 0.29 -3.02
N GLY A 2 30.53 0.39 -3.66
CA GLY A 2 29.58 -0.72 -3.81
C GLY A 2 30.13 -1.94 -4.59
N GLN A 3 31.08 -1.75 -5.47
CA GLN A 3 31.57 -2.83 -6.32
C GLN A 3 32.65 -3.70 -5.69
N MET A 4 33.39 -3.20 -4.72
CA MET A 4 34.55 -3.92 -4.15
C MET A 4 34.67 -3.85 -2.62
N GLY A 5 33.79 -3.17 -1.93
CA GLY A 5 33.93 -2.87 -0.50
C GLY A 5 32.91 -3.49 0.45
N CYS A 6 31.89 -4.18 -0.06
CA CYS A 6 30.83 -4.76 0.75
C CYS A 6 30.94 -6.29 0.83
N ARG A 7 30.70 -6.85 2.03
CA ARG A 7 30.64 -8.30 2.23
C ARG A 7 29.57 -8.97 1.37
N TYR A 8 28.44 -8.28 1.14
CA TYR A 8 27.31 -8.74 0.34
C TYR A 8 27.12 -7.84 -0.89
N ASN A 9 28.10 -7.82 -1.76
CA ASN A 9 28.08 -7.03 -2.96
C ASN A 9 27.28 -7.71 -4.08
N GLY A 10 26.52 -6.92 -4.85
CA GLY A 10 25.80 -7.40 -6.04
C GLY A 10 24.46 -8.06 -5.75
N THR A 11 23.82 -7.79 -4.60
CA THR A 11 22.41 -8.11 -4.41
C THR A 11 21.54 -7.27 -5.35
N ILE A 12 20.52 -7.89 -5.92
CA ILE A 12 19.52 -7.20 -6.73
C ILE A 12 18.23 -7.14 -5.93
N ASN A 13 17.66 -5.94 -5.85
CA ASN A 13 16.39 -5.72 -5.19
C ASN A 13 15.25 -5.88 -6.20
N PHE A 14 14.19 -6.58 -5.78
CA PHE A 14 12.89 -6.53 -6.41
C PHE A 14 12.06 -5.48 -5.67
N GLU A 15 11.91 -4.31 -6.29
CA GLU A 15 11.13 -3.22 -5.73
C GLU A 15 9.68 -3.35 -6.18
N SER A 16 8.76 -3.27 -5.23
CA SER A 16 7.33 -3.32 -5.48
C SER A 16 6.72 -1.95 -5.23
N CYS A 17 6.06 -1.37 -6.23
CA CYS A 17 5.35 -0.10 -6.12
C CYS A 17 3.84 -0.35 -6.14
N GLY A 18 3.10 0.29 -5.24
CA GLY A 18 1.65 0.12 -5.15
C GLY A 18 1.18 -1.14 -4.44
N THR A 19 2.06 -1.84 -3.71
CA THR A 19 1.73 -3.07 -2.98
C THR A 19 0.51 -2.89 -2.08
N ILE A 20 0.43 -1.81 -1.32
CA ILE A 20 -0.70 -1.58 -0.40
C ILE A 20 -1.99 -1.26 -1.16
N THR A 21 -1.93 -0.60 -2.32
CA THR A 21 -3.10 -0.47 -3.21
C THR A 21 -3.57 -1.85 -3.68
N TRP A 22 -2.63 -2.72 -4.10
CA TRP A 22 -2.95 -4.09 -4.49
C TRP A 22 -3.56 -4.89 -3.32
N VAL A 23 -3.00 -4.82 -2.11
CA VAL A 23 -3.53 -5.46 -0.90
C VAL A 23 -4.98 -5.02 -0.64
N ASN A 24 -5.24 -3.73 -0.69
CA ASN A 24 -6.58 -3.17 -0.49
C ASN A 24 -7.55 -3.62 -1.59
N ALA A 25 -7.10 -3.69 -2.84
CA ALA A 25 -7.89 -4.18 -3.97
C ALA A 25 -8.23 -5.67 -3.83
N MET A 26 -7.25 -6.51 -3.49
CA MET A 26 -7.46 -7.95 -3.26
C MET A 26 -8.38 -8.20 -2.07
N THR A 27 -8.23 -7.42 -1.00
CA THR A 27 -9.12 -7.46 0.18
C THR A 27 -10.56 -7.15 -0.20
N SER A 28 -10.77 -6.13 -1.04
CA SER A 28 -12.09 -5.75 -1.53
C SER A 28 -12.71 -6.82 -2.42
N ILE A 29 -11.94 -7.38 -3.36
CA ILE A 29 -12.39 -8.49 -4.22
C ILE A 29 -12.74 -9.70 -3.35
N LYS A 30 -11.85 -10.10 -2.44
CA LYS A 30 -12.11 -11.21 -1.51
C LYS A 30 -13.44 -11.02 -0.78
N LYS A 31 -13.66 -9.85 -0.18
CA LYS A 31 -14.86 -9.56 0.58
C LYS A 31 -16.11 -9.54 -0.29
N ASN A 32 -16.10 -8.75 -1.36
CA ASN A 32 -17.32 -8.41 -2.10
C ASN A 32 -17.71 -9.50 -3.13
N VAL A 33 -16.72 -10.21 -3.68
CA VAL A 33 -16.95 -11.24 -4.71
C VAL A 33 -16.98 -12.63 -4.09
N PHE A 34 -15.98 -13.00 -3.28
CA PHE A 34 -15.84 -14.38 -2.83
C PHE A 34 -16.57 -14.67 -1.51
N ASP A 35 -16.42 -13.83 -0.50
CA ASP A 35 -16.98 -14.11 0.83
C ASP A 35 -18.46 -13.73 0.93
N THR A 36 -18.82 -12.50 0.52
CA THR A 36 -20.20 -12.03 0.61
C THR A 36 -21.02 -12.25 -0.65
N LYS A 37 -20.37 -12.55 -1.77
CA LYS A 37 -20.97 -12.83 -3.09
C LYS A 37 -21.97 -11.74 -3.53
N LYS A 38 -21.67 -10.49 -3.20
CA LYS A 38 -22.48 -9.34 -3.61
C LYS A 38 -22.38 -9.08 -5.11
N TYR A 39 -21.22 -9.34 -5.70
CA TYR A 39 -20.89 -9.08 -7.09
C TYR A 39 -20.14 -10.25 -7.70
N THR A 40 -20.26 -10.42 -9.00
CA THR A 40 -19.40 -11.28 -9.79
C THR A 40 -18.07 -10.55 -10.10
N LEU A 41 -17.06 -11.32 -10.55
CA LEU A 41 -15.80 -10.72 -11.03
C LEU A 41 -16.03 -9.85 -12.26
N GLU A 42 -16.98 -10.24 -13.14
CA GLU A 42 -17.35 -9.50 -14.34
C GLU A 42 -17.98 -8.14 -13.99
N GLU A 43 -18.89 -8.08 -13.02
CA GLU A 43 -19.49 -6.84 -12.55
C GLU A 43 -18.45 -5.91 -11.91
N MET A 44 -17.55 -6.46 -11.09
CA MET A 44 -16.44 -5.72 -10.50
C MET A 44 -15.51 -5.17 -11.57
N LYS A 45 -15.15 -5.98 -12.56
CA LYS A 45 -14.32 -5.59 -13.71
C LYS A 45 -15.02 -4.50 -14.55
N ASP A 46 -16.31 -4.66 -14.84
CA ASP A 46 -17.09 -3.66 -15.58
C ASP A 46 -17.06 -2.30 -14.87
N ALA A 47 -17.31 -2.29 -13.55
CA ALA A 47 -17.24 -1.08 -12.76
C ALA A 47 -15.86 -0.40 -12.79
N MET A 48 -14.77 -1.17 -12.68
CA MET A 48 -13.41 -0.64 -12.77
C MET A 48 -13.09 -0.09 -14.16
N LEU A 49 -13.49 -0.77 -15.24
CA LEU A 49 -13.26 -0.33 -16.62
C LEU A 49 -13.99 0.98 -16.93
N HIS A 50 -15.14 1.21 -16.31
CA HIS A 50 -15.89 2.47 -16.41
C HIS A 50 -15.53 3.46 -15.29
N ASN A 51 -14.38 3.26 -14.62
CA ASN A 51 -13.90 4.13 -13.55
C ASN A 51 -14.97 4.42 -12.48
N PHE A 52 -15.80 3.44 -12.17
CA PHE A 52 -16.94 3.54 -11.25
C PHE A 52 -17.93 4.66 -11.60
N GLY A 53 -17.97 5.09 -12.85
CA GLY A 53 -18.82 6.19 -13.31
C GLY A 53 -18.27 7.59 -13.02
N TYR A 54 -16.96 7.71 -12.81
CA TYR A 54 -16.29 8.99 -12.63
C TYR A 54 -15.35 9.28 -13.80
N LYS A 55 -15.11 10.57 -14.06
CA LYS A 55 -14.07 10.97 -15.01
C LYS A 55 -12.69 10.55 -14.48
N THR A 56 -11.82 10.21 -15.38
CA THR A 56 -10.43 9.90 -15.06
C THR A 56 -9.63 11.17 -14.72
N ALA A 57 -8.49 11.01 -14.06
CA ALA A 57 -7.58 12.14 -13.80
C ALA A 57 -7.07 12.78 -15.11
N PHE A 58 -6.99 12.04 -16.21
CA PHE A 58 -6.62 12.58 -17.53
C PHE A 58 -7.69 13.52 -18.11
N GLU A 59 -8.96 13.16 -17.96
CA GLU A 59 -10.07 13.97 -18.46
C GLU A 59 -10.24 15.27 -17.67
N THR A 60 -9.98 15.21 -16.35
CA THR A 60 -10.15 16.36 -15.46
C THR A 60 -8.89 17.20 -15.31
N GLY A 61 -7.71 16.63 -15.60
CA GLY A 61 -6.40 17.24 -15.29
C GLY A 61 -6.06 17.28 -13.80
N VAL A 62 -6.87 16.65 -12.93
CA VAL A 62 -6.69 16.64 -11.47
C VAL A 62 -6.31 15.23 -11.00
N TYR A 63 -5.09 15.07 -10.51
CA TYR A 63 -4.52 13.79 -10.11
C TYR A 63 -4.66 13.51 -8.60
N SER A 64 -5.55 14.23 -7.92
CA SER A 64 -5.81 14.02 -6.50
C SER A 64 -6.73 12.83 -6.27
N PRO A 65 -6.41 11.93 -5.31
CA PRO A 65 -7.28 10.79 -4.97
C PRO A 65 -8.62 11.22 -4.35
N ASP A 66 -8.70 12.45 -3.84
CA ASP A 66 -9.93 12.98 -3.21
C ASP A 66 -10.84 13.70 -4.21
N PHE A 67 -10.37 13.98 -5.43
CA PHE A 67 -11.16 14.66 -6.44
C PHE A 67 -12.00 13.67 -7.23
N ARG A 68 -13.28 13.94 -7.39
CA ARG A 68 -14.24 13.10 -8.11
C ARG A 68 -15.21 13.97 -8.90
N GLU A 69 -15.30 13.72 -10.20
CA GLU A 69 -16.30 14.32 -11.08
C GLU A 69 -17.14 13.21 -11.70
N ALA A 70 -18.43 13.14 -11.32
CA ALA A 70 -19.35 12.10 -11.76
C ALA A 70 -19.70 12.23 -13.24
N THR A 71 -19.85 11.09 -13.92
CA THR A 71 -20.46 10.97 -15.24
C THR A 71 -21.93 10.55 -15.10
N GLU A 72 -22.64 10.41 -16.22
CA GLU A 72 -24.02 9.90 -16.26
C GLU A 72 -24.11 8.44 -15.74
N ASP A 73 -23.04 7.68 -15.82
CA ASP A 73 -22.96 6.29 -15.36
C ASP A 73 -22.74 6.15 -13.84
N ALA A 74 -22.43 7.22 -13.12
CA ALA A 74 -22.14 7.17 -11.70
C ALA A 74 -23.23 6.46 -10.86
N PRO A 75 -24.55 6.66 -11.13
CA PRO A 75 -25.59 5.95 -10.39
C PRO A 75 -25.56 4.43 -10.58
N LYS A 76 -25.15 3.95 -11.77
CA LYS A 76 -25.03 2.51 -12.08
C LYS A 76 -24.00 1.81 -11.18
N TYR A 77 -22.90 2.49 -10.90
CA TYR A 77 -21.77 1.90 -10.15
C TYR A 77 -21.66 2.36 -8.71
N ALA A 78 -22.57 3.22 -8.25
CA ALA A 78 -22.49 3.86 -6.92
C ALA A 78 -22.36 2.86 -5.77
N GLN A 79 -23.15 1.77 -5.81
CA GLN A 79 -23.12 0.75 -4.74
C GLN A 79 -21.82 -0.05 -4.76
N ILE A 80 -21.34 -0.50 -5.93
CA ILE A 80 -20.07 -1.21 -6.05
C ILE A 80 -18.92 -0.33 -5.57
N PHE A 81 -18.91 0.94 -5.98
CA PHE A 81 -17.90 1.91 -5.57
C PHE A 81 -17.88 2.12 -4.06
N ALA A 82 -19.05 2.31 -3.45
CA ALA A 82 -19.18 2.45 -2.00
C ALA A 82 -18.69 1.20 -1.25
N ASP A 83 -19.04 0.01 -1.72
CA ASP A 83 -18.59 -1.24 -1.11
C ASP A 83 -17.08 -1.47 -1.29
N CYS A 84 -16.49 -1.04 -2.42
CA CYS A 84 -15.05 -1.04 -2.63
C CYS A 84 -14.31 -0.11 -1.65
N ILE A 85 -14.80 1.11 -1.46
CA ILE A 85 -14.23 2.06 -0.50
C ILE A 85 -14.37 1.55 0.94
N ASN A 86 -15.51 0.96 1.29
CA ASN A 86 -15.82 0.50 2.65
C ASN A 86 -15.29 -0.91 2.97
N ALA A 87 -14.69 -1.60 2.00
CA ALA A 87 -14.00 -2.85 2.30
C ALA A 87 -12.86 -2.61 3.30
N PRO A 88 -12.49 -3.60 4.12
CA PRO A 88 -11.36 -3.48 5.02
C PRO A 88 -10.11 -2.98 4.29
N LYS A 89 -9.34 -2.14 4.96
CA LYS A 89 -8.12 -1.54 4.41
C LYS A 89 -6.95 -1.80 5.34
N TYR A 90 -5.81 -2.09 4.75
CA TYR A 90 -4.55 -2.16 5.45
C TYR A 90 -4.23 -0.84 6.18
N GLY A 91 -3.54 -0.94 7.31
CA GLY A 91 -3.16 0.20 8.14
C GLY A 91 -4.13 0.48 9.29
N ASN A 92 -5.11 -0.40 9.53
CA ASN A 92 -6.14 -0.24 10.54
C ASN A 92 -6.15 -1.35 11.61
N ALA A 93 -5.11 -2.17 11.68
CA ALA A 93 -5.02 -3.36 12.55
C ALA A 93 -6.20 -4.34 12.30
N ASP A 94 -6.61 -4.47 11.05
CA ASP A 94 -7.65 -5.41 10.65
C ASP A 94 -7.01 -6.66 10.02
N PRO A 95 -7.03 -7.82 10.71
CA PRO A 95 -6.44 -9.05 10.21
C PRO A 95 -6.99 -9.49 8.84
N TYR A 96 -8.19 -9.06 8.49
CA TYR A 96 -8.78 -9.40 7.19
C TYR A 96 -7.99 -8.79 6.02
N ALA A 97 -7.49 -7.57 6.17
CA ALA A 97 -6.65 -6.89 5.18
C ALA A 97 -5.17 -7.19 5.41
N ASP A 98 -4.72 -7.18 6.67
CA ASP A 98 -3.31 -7.30 7.02
C ASP A 98 -2.75 -8.68 6.65
N ASN A 99 -3.54 -9.76 6.76
CA ASN A 99 -3.12 -11.09 6.33
C ASN A 99 -2.92 -11.20 4.81
N VAL A 100 -3.60 -10.39 4.00
CA VAL A 100 -3.34 -10.35 2.55
C VAL A 100 -1.93 -9.83 2.27
N LEU A 101 -1.48 -8.80 3.00
CA LEU A 101 -0.09 -8.33 2.92
C LEU A 101 0.87 -9.42 3.37
N LYS A 102 0.62 -10.04 4.53
CA LYS A 102 1.48 -11.08 5.08
C LYS A 102 1.68 -12.25 4.10
N GLU A 103 0.59 -12.78 3.55
CA GLU A 103 0.64 -13.86 2.58
C GLU A 103 1.42 -13.47 1.32
N TYR A 104 1.23 -12.25 0.83
CA TYR A 104 1.97 -11.72 -0.33
C TYR A 104 3.47 -11.62 -0.04
N GLU A 105 3.87 -10.99 1.06
CA GLU A 105 5.27 -10.77 1.42
C GLU A 105 6.01 -12.10 1.62
N GLU A 106 5.41 -13.03 2.35
CA GLU A 106 5.98 -14.36 2.59
C GLU A 106 6.10 -15.16 1.29
N TRP A 107 5.07 -15.09 0.42
CA TRP A 107 5.07 -15.78 -0.86
C TRP A 107 6.14 -15.22 -1.80
N ILE A 108 6.20 -13.90 -1.99
CA ILE A 108 7.16 -13.29 -2.91
C ILE A 108 8.59 -13.47 -2.43
N ALA A 109 8.84 -13.33 -1.12
CA ALA A 109 10.16 -13.55 -0.54
C ALA A 109 10.64 -15.00 -0.73
N LYS A 110 9.73 -15.97 -0.61
CA LYS A 110 10.03 -17.36 -0.90
C LYS A 110 10.32 -17.59 -2.38
N MET A 111 9.48 -17.04 -3.26
CA MET A 111 9.65 -17.17 -4.72
C MET A 111 10.98 -16.58 -5.18
N LEU A 112 11.36 -15.41 -4.68
CA LEU A 112 12.58 -14.73 -5.08
C LEU A 112 13.87 -15.48 -4.70
N LYS A 113 13.82 -16.38 -3.70
CA LYS A 113 14.97 -17.22 -3.34
C LYS A 113 15.34 -18.22 -4.43
N ASP A 114 14.38 -18.61 -5.25
CA ASP A 114 14.60 -19.55 -6.36
C ASP A 114 15.21 -18.88 -7.59
N PHE A 115 15.29 -17.56 -7.62
CA PHE A 115 15.90 -16.79 -8.69
C PHE A 115 17.30 -16.33 -8.31
N GLN A 116 18.19 -16.37 -9.30
CA GLN A 116 19.53 -15.82 -9.16
C GLN A 116 19.72 -14.69 -10.17
N SER A 117 20.39 -13.64 -9.73
CA SER A 117 20.84 -12.59 -10.64
C SER A 117 21.87 -13.15 -11.62
N TYR A 118 22.16 -12.39 -12.70
CA TYR A 118 23.23 -12.69 -13.65
C TYR A 118 24.58 -13.01 -12.98
N TYR A 119 24.84 -12.42 -11.81
CA TYR A 119 26.06 -12.65 -11.03
C TYR A 119 25.93 -13.79 -10.00
N GLY A 120 24.93 -14.63 -10.09
CA GLY A 120 24.70 -15.74 -9.16
C GLY A 120 24.30 -15.33 -7.76
N LYS A 121 23.73 -14.13 -7.59
CA LYS A 121 23.27 -13.60 -6.29
C LYS A 121 21.76 -13.71 -6.14
N THR A 122 21.32 -14.00 -4.93
CA THR A 122 19.89 -14.06 -4.58
C THR A 122 19.23 -12.70 -4.76
N LEU A 123 17.99 -12.70 -5.25
CA LEU A 123 17.12 -11.53 -5.27
C LEU A 123 16.42 -11.37 -3.91
N TYR A 124 16.25 -10.13 -3.50
CA TYR A 124 15.55 -9.79 -2.27
C TYR A 124 14.41 -8.82 -2.55
N LEU A 125 13.32 -9.01 -1.83
CA LEU A 125 12.22 -8.05 -1.81
C LEU A 125 12.68 -6.76 -1.11
N CYS A 126 12.27 -5.63 -1.65
CA CYS A 126 12.56 -4.30 -1.09
C CYS A 126 11.29 -3.46 -1.09
N GLN A 127 10.80 -3.14 0.09
CA GLN A 127 9.67 -2.22 0.29
C GLN A 127 10.21 -0.84 0.65
N ILE A 128 10.39 -0.02 -0.38
CA ILE A 128 10.94 1.33 -0.24
C ILE A 128 10.03 2.36 -0.91
N SER A 129 9.89 3.51 -0.25
CA SER A 129 9.15 4.63 -0.84
C SER A 129 9.90 5.21 -2.03
N VAL A 130 9.28 5.15 -3.20
CA VAL A 130 9.78 5.72 -4.43
C VAL A 130 8.74 6.63 -5.08
N SER A 131 9.17 7.71 -5.70
CA SER A 131 8.28 8.69 -6.33
C SER A 131 7.57 8.18 -7.60
N THR A 132 7.95 6.99 -8.09
CA THR A 132 7.33 6.36 -9.28
C THR A 132 5.87 5.98 -9.09
N HIS A 133 5.36 5.89 -7.86
CA HIS A 133 3.95 5.62 -7.57
C HIS A 133 2.99 6.65 -8.21
N GLY A 134 3.42 7.90 -8.36
CA GLY A 134 2.66 8.93 -9.07
C GLY A 134 2.52 8.62 -10.56
N PRO A 135 3.61 8.60 -11.33
CA PRO A 135 3.57 8.30 -12.78
C PRO A 135 2.97 6.94 -13.11
N GLN A 136 3.25 5.90 -12.32
CA GLN A 136 2.67 4.58 -12.53
C GLN A 136 1.16 4.56 -12.26
N GLY A 137 0.71 5.21 -11.19
CA GLY A 137 -0.70 5.38 -10.90
C GLY A 137 -1.43 6.16 -12.00
N ALA A 138 -0.76 7.18 -12.55
CA ALA A 138 -1.31 8.03 -13.61
C ALA A 138 -1.67 7.24 -14.88
N ILE A 139 -0.95 6.18 -15.23
CA ILE A 139 -1.21 5.36 -16.41
C ILE A 139 -2.04 4.11 -16.13
N THR A 140 -2.56 3.96 -14.92
CA THR A 140 -3.29 2.76 -14.49
C THR A 140 -4.79 3.03 -14.33
N LEU A 141 -5.59 2.07 -14.78
CA LEU A 141 -7.04 2.06 -14.61
C LEU A 141 -7.44 2.01 -13.13
N ALA A 142 -8.75 2.15 -12.86
CA ALA A 142 -9.30 2.04 -11.51
C ALA A 142 -9.01 0.68 -10.89
N THR A 143 -8.92 0.63 -9.56
CA THR A 143 -8.66 -0.59 -8.79
C THR A 143 -9.79 -0.91 -7.82
N ALA A 144 -9.95 -2.18 -7.48
CA ALA A 144 -11.09 -2.67 -6.71
C ALA A 144 -11.17 -2.14 -5.25
N ASP A 145 -10.17 -1.43 -4.77
CA ASP A 145 -10.20 -0.71 -3.49
C ASP A 145 -10.93 0.65 -3.53
N GLY A 146 -11.41 1.04 -4.73
CA GLY A 146 -12.07 2.31 -4.98
C GLY A 146 -11.13 3.44 -5.46
N ARG A 147 -9.85 3.13 -5.78
CA ARG A 147 -8.94 4.08 -6.42
C ARG A 147 -9.40 4.35 -7.86
N LEU A 148 -9.55 5.60 -8.23
CA LEU A 148 -9.94 6.01 -9.57
C LEU A 148 -8.75 5.98 -10.55
N ALA A 149 -9.04 5.78 -11.83
CA ALA A 149 -8.07 5.75 -12.91
C ALA A 149 -7.29 7.06 -12.99
N GLY A 150 -5.97 6.95 -13.17
CA GLY A 150 -5.07 8.09 -13.29
C GLY A 150 -4.64 8.71 -11.94
N THR A 151 -5.17 8.26 -10.81
CA THR A 151 -4.71 8.72 -9.48
C THR A 151 -3.50 7.91 -8.98
N THR A 152 -2.78 8.46 -8.01
CA THR A 152 -1.56 7.84 -7.49
C THR A 152 -1.83 6.49 -6.82
N TYR A 153 -0.87 5.58 -6.88
CA TYR A 153 -0.81 4.39 -6.03
C TYR A 153 -0.40 4.72 -4.58
N SER A 154 -0.47 3.74 -3.68
CA SER A 154 0.36 3.74 -2.49
C SER A 154 1.84 3.74 -2.91
N ASP A 155 2.69 4.36 -2.10
CA ASP A 155 4.13 4.33 -2.38
C ASP A 155 4.69 2.89 -2.32
N GLY A 156 5.94 2.69 -2.68
CA GLY A 156 6.57 1.37 -2.65
C GLY A 156 6.94 0.87 -1.25
N SER A 157 6.44 1.51 -0.20
CA SER A 157 6.71 1.17 1.20
C SER A 157 5.58 0.36 1.83
N VAL A 158 5.71 0.04 3.12
CA VAL A 158 4.63 -0.55 3.94
C VAL A 158 3.72 0.50 4.56
N SER A 159 3.72 1.73 4.06
CA SER A 159 2.79 2.78 4.48
C SER A 159 1.37 2.47 4.05
N ALA A 160 0.39 2.85 4.84
CA ALA A 160 -1.00 2.81 4.41
C ALA A 160 -1.22 3.67 3.16
N ALA A 161 -2.14 3.27 2.28
CA ALA A 161 -2.56 4.11 1.17
C ALA A 161 -3.19 5.41 1.68
N ALA A 162 -3.03 6.51 0.93
CA ALA A 162 -3.47 7.83 1.37
C ALA A 162 -4.95 7.83 1.78
N GLY A 163 -5.22 8.28 3.01
CA GLY A 163 -6.58 8.41 3.56
C GLY A 163 -7.27 7.10 3.98
N THR A 164 -6.55 5.96 3.97
CA THR A 164 -7.14 4.67 4.38
C THR A 164 -6.89 4.33 5.84
N ASP A 165 -5.91 4.93 6.49
CA ASP A 165 -5.48 4.74 7.87
C ASP A 165 -6.34 5.57 8.85
N LYS A 166 -7.40 4.98 9.35
CA LYS A 166 -8.40 5.68 10.20
C LYS A 166 -8.27 5.39 11.70
N ASN A 167 -7.56 4.32 12.07
CA ASN A 167 -7.52 3.82 13.45
C ASN A 167 -6.29 4.30 14.25
N GLY A 168 -5.54 5.27 13.69
CA GLY A 168 -4.40 5.88 14.36
C GLY A 168 -3.10 5.10 14.24
N ILE A 169 -2.02 5.71 14.73
CA ILE A 169 -0.65 5.28 14.45
C ILE A 169 -0.31 3.88 14.97
N TYR A 170 -0.89 3.45 16.09
CA TYR A 170 -0.65 2.10 16.60
C TYR A 170 -1.27 1.03 15.72
N ALA A 171 -2.43 1.30 15.12
CA ALA A 171 -3.05 0.40 14.16
C ALA A 171 -2.18 0.23 12.91
N ILE A 172 -1.55 1.32 12.44
CA ILE A 172 -0.57 1.25 11.34
C ILE A 172 0.63 0.38 11.73
N TYR A 173 1.12 0.50 12.96
CA TYR A 173 2.23 -0.33 13.46
C TYR A 173 1.86 -1.81 13.51
N GLU A 174 0.66 -2.15 13.98
CA GLU A 174 0.16 -3.53 13.97
C GLU A 174 0.12 -4.08 12.55
N SER A 175 -0.47 -3.33 11.62
CA SER A 175 -0.55 -3.74 10.21
C SER A 175 0.83 -3.86 9.58
N ALA A 176 1.75 -2.90 9.81
CA ALA A 176 3.08 -2.92 9.21
C ALA A 176 3.97 -4.07 9.70
N THR A 177 3.73 -4.55 10.92
CA THR A 177 4.51 -5.64 11.52
C THR A 177 3.79 -6.99 11.50
N VAL A 178 2.84 -7.16 10.60
CA VAL A 178 2.07 -8.40 10.44
C VAL A 178 2.95 -9.54 9.87
N TYR A 179 4.03 -9.21 9.19
CA TYR A 179 5.04 -10.14 8.70
C TYR A 179 6.43 -9.80 9.25
N ASP A 180 7.35 -10.76 9.19
CA ASP A 180 8.73 -10.58 9.63
C ASP A 180 9.52 -9.74 8.60
N HIS A 181 9.89 -8.52 8.95
CA HIS A 181 10.66 -7.63 8.09
C HIS A 181 12.05 -8.16 7.72
N SER A 182 12.56 -9.18 8.43
CA SER A 182 13.85 -9.81 8.09
C SER A 182 13.85 -10.58 6.77
N ILE A 183 12.66 -10.87 6.21
CA ILE A 183 12.54 -11.54 4.90
C ILE A 183 12.78 -10.60 3.71
N SER A 184 12.81 -9.30 3.94
CA SER A 184 13.07 -8.26 2.94
C SER A 184 14.32 -7.46 3.26
N GLN A 185 14.89 -6.79 2.26
CA GLN A 185 16.04 -5.90 2.48
C GLN A 185 15.64 -4.55 3.07
N ASN A 186 14.40 -4.16 2.90
CA ASN A 186 13.86 -2.92 3.43
C ASN A 186 12.34 -3.06 3.64
N ALA A 187 11.84 -2.46 4.70
CA ALA A 187 10.43 -2.30 5.00
C ALA A 187 10.25 -0.88 5.57
N GLN A 188 10.31 0.10 4.67
CA GLN A 188 10.15 1.51 5.01
C GLN A 188 8.68 1.82 5.30
N MET A 189 8.44 2.68 6.26
CA MET A 189 7.12 3.25 6.55
C MET A 189 7.21 4.77 6.64
N ASN A 190 6.35 5.47 5.91
CA ASN A 190 6.19 6.91 5.98
C ASN A 190 4.94 7.27 6.79
N LEU A 191 5.11 8.17 7.74
CA LEU A 191 4.02 8.70 8.55
C LEU A 191 4.00 10.21 8.53
N LYS A 192 2.82 10.80 8.41
CA LYS A 192 2.63 12.23 8.59
C LYS A 192 2.20 12.52 10.03
N LEU A 193 2.93 13.41 10.70
CA LEU A 193 2.57 13.91 12.01
C LEU A 193 2.29 15.39 11.94
N HIS A 194 1.16 15.82 12.52
CA HIS A 194 0.94 17.26 12.67
C HIS A 194 1.99 17.84 13.63
N PRO A 195 2.67 18.95 13.31
CA PRO A 195 3.75 19.51 14.13
C PRO A 195 3.38 19.76 15.60
N SER A 196 2.11 20.07 15.87
CA SER A 196 1.64 20.26 17.26
C SER A 196 1.70 18.99 18.11
N ALA A 197 1.61 17.80 17.50
CA ALA A 197 1.66 16.53 18.22
C ALA A 197 3.04 16.22 18.82
N VAL A 198 4.09 16.80 18.22
CA VAL A 198 5.49 16.55 18.58
C VAL A 198 6.21 17.80 19.11
N LYS A 199 5.45 18.86 19.42
CA LYS A 199 6.01 20.13 19.89
C LYS A 199 6.45 20.08 21.36
N GLY A 200 7.63 20.66 21.63
CA GLY A 200 8.21 20.79 22.99
C GLY A 200 8.71 19.46 23.56
N GLN A 201 9.19 19.45 24.79
CA GLN A 201 9.79 18.27 25.44
C GLN A 201 8.83 17.08 25.50
N ASN A 202 7.55 17.31 25.82
CA ASN A 202 6.55 16.26 25.86
C ASN A 202 6.28 15.66 24.46
N GLY A 203 6.29 16.50 23.43
CA GLY A 203 6.14 16.04 22.04
C GLY A 203 7.34 15.19 21.59
N THR A 204 8.55 15.63 21.89
CA THR A 204 9.78 14.88 21.60
C THR A 204 9.77 13.52 22.32
N ARG A 205 9.34 13.48 23.58
CA ARG A 205 9.22 12.22 24.34
C ARG A 205 8.19 11.26 23.71
N LYS A 206 7.03 11.79 23.29
CA LYS A 206 6.01 11.01 22.58
C LYS A 206 6.57 10.42 21.28
N LEU A 207 7.27 11.22 20.49
CA LEU A 207 7.89 10.75 19.25
C LEU A 207 8.89 9.64 19.51
N LEU A 208 9.75 9.78 20.53
CA LEU A 208 10.69 8.74 20.93
C LEU A 208 9.98 7.42 21.29
N GLU A 209 8.91 7.49 22.08
CA GLU A 209 8.16 6.30 22.47
C GLU A 209 7.42 5.66 21.28
N LEU A 210 6.93 6.47 20.33
CA LEU A 210 6.37 5.95 19.08
C LEU A 210 7.40 5.17 18.27
N ILE A 211 8.61 5.73 18.09
CA ILE A 211 9.71 5.03 17.40
C ILE A 211 10.06 3.71 18.12
N ARG A 212 10.23 3.78 19.43
CA ARG A 212 10.54 2.59 20.25
C ARG A 212 9.46 1.51 20.16
N ALA A 213 8.19 1.92 20.17
CA ALA A 213 7.07 0.99 20.06
C ALA A 213 7.11 0.24 18.73
N TYR A 214 7.35 0.94 17.63
CA TYR A 214 7.47 0.33 16.30
C TYR A 214 8.64 -0.65 16.22
N MET A 215 9.83 -0.22 16.67
CA MET A 215 11.04 -1.06 16.65
C MET A 215 10.89 -2.31 17.53
N ARG A 216 10.25 -2.20 18.70
CA ARG A 216 9.99 -3.36 19.58
C ARG A 216 9.00 -4.36 18.97
N LYS A 217 8.15 -3.93 18.05
CA LYS A 217 7.24 -4.80 17.30
C LYS A 217 7.92 -5.51 16.12
N GLY A 218 9.19 -5.24 15.86
CA GLY A 218 9.92 -5.78 14.72
C GLY A 218 9.91 -4.87 13.50
N GLY A 219 9.46 -3.62 13.64
CA GLY A 219 9.53 -2.63 12.58
C GLY A 219 10.96 -2.33 12.16
N PHE A 220 11.19 -2.11 10.87
CA PHE A 220 12.51 -1.91 10.30
C PHE A 220 12.90 -0.43 10.20
N HIS A 221 12.04 0.38 9.57
CA HIS A 221 12.33 1.78 9.27
C HIS A 221 11.05 2.61 9.32
N VAL A 222 11.07 3.73 10.01
CA VAL A 222 9.99 4.72 10.00
C VAL A 222 10.53 6.10 9.72
N GLN A 223 9.88 6.80 8.79
CA GLN A 223 10.15 8.19 8.44
C GLN A 223 8.94 9.05 8.82
N PHE A 224 9.17 10.12 9.55
CA PHE A 224 8.14 11.09 9.91
C PHE A 224 8.26 12.34 9.05
N ASN A 225 7.14 12.76 8.45
CA ASN A 225 7.01 13.93 7.61
C ASN A 225 5.99 14.93 8.21
#